data_c118fde908c2927b8592fae216fd195a
#
_entry.id   c118fde908c2927b8592fae216fd195a
#
_cell.length_a   1.000
_cell.length_b   1.000
_cell.length_c   1.000
_cell.angle_alpha   90.00
_cell.angle_beta   90.00
_cell.angle_gamma   90.00
#
_symmetry.space_group_name_H-M   'P 1'
#
loop_
_entity.id
_entity.type
_entity.pdbx_description
1 polymer ?
#
loop_
_entity_poly.entity_id
_entity_poly.type
_entity_poly.pdbx_seq_one_letter_code
_entity_poly.pdbx_strand_id
1 'polypeptide(L)'
;MKWPGIFLCVLSLLATRDAQTSIIEDLARNAEILSAKISPQGDYLGVLRIADDKRSLVIFSFPGMKFSSQLSFPDRDEVGNFWWVNDERIVASVIQQSAYLEGGRSTGELFGMNADGKKKQYLFGYRAGINNRSSRIREKIETEYASATIMDRLPAHPNEMLVGIRQWTS
;
A
#
# COMPACT_ATOMS: atom_id res chain seq x y z
N MET A 1 -6.43 62.22 -36.18
CA MET A 1 -5.29 61.54 -35.52
C MET A 1 -5.81 60.29 -34.89
N LYS A 2 -5.48 59.13 -35.47
CA LYS A 2 -6.02 57.77 -35.12
C LYS A 2 -5.07 57.14 -34.11
N TRP A 3 -5.61 56.65 -33.00
CA TRP A 3 -4.87 55.74 -32.12
C TRP A 3 -5.37 54.31 -32.43
N PRO A 4 -4.47 53.38 -32.73
CA PRO A 4 -4.77 51.97 -32.71
C PRO A 4 -4.18 51.29 -31.49
N GLY A 5 -5.01 50.52 -30.80
CA GLY A 5 -4.65 49.14 -30.49
C GLY A 5 -3.72 48.88 -29.31
N ILE A 6 -4.33 48.64 -28.15
CA ILE A 6 -3.73 47.71 -27.15
C ILE A 6 -4.81 46.62 -26.91
N PHE A 7 -4.73 45.57 -27.72
CA PHE A 7 -5.50 44.35 -27.51
C PHE A 7 -4.56 43.21 -27.90
N LEU A 8 -3.73 42.73 -26.99
CA LEU A 8 -3.12 41.39 -27.06
C LEU A 8 -2.24 41.17 -25.83
N CYS A 9 -2.76 40.56 -24.80
CA CYS A 9 -2.00 39.78 -23.81
C CYS A 9 -2.91 39.30 -22.66
N VAL A 10 -3.92 38.50 -22.93
CA VAL A 10 -4.60 37.69 -21.91
C VAL A 10 -5.03 36.37 -22.57
N LEU A 11 -4.08 35.55 -22.98
CA LEU A 11 -4.42 34.19 -23.42
C LEU A 11 -3.20 33.26 -23.24
N SER A 12 -2.70 33.09 -22.02
CA SER A 12 -1.66 32.09 -21.78
C SER A 12 -1.60 31.56 -20.33
N LEU A 13 -2.76 31.42 -19.66
CA LEU A 13 -2.79 30.88 -18.28
C LEU A 13 -3.79 29.74 -18.08
N LEU A 14 -4.05 28.91 -19.09
CA LEU A 14 -5.00 27.79 -18.99
C LEU A 14 -4.45 26.42 -19.42
N ALA A 15 -3.14 26.19 -19.36
CA ALA A 15 -2.59 24.94 -19.89
C ALA A 15 -1.69 24.17 -18.93
N THR A 16 -2.04 24.04 -17.64
CA THR A 16 -1.22 23.19 -16.73
C THR A 16 -2.05 22.38 -15.72
N ARG A 17 -3.26 21.96 -16.05
CA ARG A 17 -4.06 21.09 -15.17
C ARG A 17 -4.25 19.65 -15.66
N ASP A 18 -3.86 19.31 -16.87
CA ASP A 18 -4.27 18.03 -17.48
C ASP A 18 -3.34 16.84 -17.19
N ALA A 19 -2.10 17.07 -16.75
CA ALA A 19 -1.14 15.97 -16.58
C ALA A 19 -1.31 15.14 -15.28
N GLN A 20 -1.98 15.67 -14.26
CA GLN A 20 -2.17 14.93 -13.00
C GLN A 20 -3.43 14.06 -12.98
N THR A 21 -4.42 14.41 -13.76
CA THR A 21 -5.67 13.66 -13.84
C THR A 21 -5.47 12.32 -14.54
N SER A 22 -4.58 12.26 -15.54
CA SER A 22 -4.37 11.05 -16.36
C SER A 22 -3.78 9.87 -15.58
N ILE A 23 -2.89 10.09 -14.60
CA ILE A 23 -2.27 9.00 -13.83
C ILE A 23 -3.30 8.32 -12.93
N ILE A 24 -4.18 9.09 -12.29
CA ILE A 24 -5.22 8.55 -11.42
C ILE A 24 -6.28 7.83 -12.26
N GLU A 25 -6.67 8.40 -13.40
CA GLU A 25 -7.60 7.78 -14.33
C GLU A 25 -7.04 6.48 -14.90
N ASP A 26 -5.77 6.43 -15.28
CA ASP A 26 -5.12 5.22 -15.79
C ASP A 26 -4.98 4.15 -14.70
N LEU A 27 -4.68 4.55 -13.45
CA LEU A 27 -4.62 3.63 -12.32
C LEU A 27 -6.01 3.11 -11.89
N ALA A 28 -7.06 3.87 -12.13
CA ALA A 28 -8.45 3.49 -11.82
C ALA A 28 -9.16 2.79 -12.99
N ARG A 29 -8.68 2.99 -14.22
CA ARG A 29 -9.28 2.38 -15.41
C ARG A 29 -9.13 0.87 -15.35
N ASN A 30 -10.24 0.15 -15.43
CA ASN A 30 -10.30 -1.32 -15.32
C ASN A 30 -9.83 -1.89 -13.98
N ALA A 31 -9.80 -1.10 -12.90
CA ALA A 31 -9.45 -1.58 -11.58
C ALA A 31 -10.69 -1.69 -10.69
N GLU A 32 -10.85 -2.83 -10.04
CA GLU A 32 -11.83 -2.99 -8.96
C GLU A 32 -11.21 -2.52 -7.64
N ILE A 33 -11.86 -1.54 -6.97
CA ILE A 33 -11.43 -1.06 -5.68
C ILE A 33 -12.04 -1.91 -4.58
N LEU A 34 -11.22 -2.63 -3.84
CA LEU A 34 -11.63 -3.48 -2.73
C LEU A 34 -11.73 -2.70 -1.41
N SER A 35 -10.84 -1.76 -1.18
CA SER A 35 -10.78 -0.99 0.06
C SER A 35 -9.98 0.29 -0.13
N ALA A 36 -10.40 1.36 0.55
CA ALA A 36 -9.63 2.60 0.64
C ALA A 36 -9.57 3.05 2.10
N LYS A 37 -8.38 3.43 2.60
CA LYS A 37 -8.16 3.85 3.98
C LYS A 37 -7.19 5.02 4.03
N ILE A 38 -7.59 6.08 4.75
CA ILE A 38 -6.75 7.25 5.01
C ILE A 38 -5.83 6.96 6.20
N SER A 39 -4.61 7.47 6.18
CA SER A 39 -3.68 7.43 7.31
C SER A 39 -4.25 8.23 8.52
N PRO A 40 -3.81 7.97 9.75
CA PRO A 40 -4.38 8.58 10.95
C PRO A 40 -4.42 10.11 10.95
N GLN A 41 -3.42 10.80 10.40
CA GLN A 41 -3.39 12.27 10.31
C GLN A 41 -3.91 12.81 8.97
N GLY A 42 -4.18 11.93 8.00
CA GLY A 42 -4.76 12.32 6.73
C GLY A 42 -3.75 12.64 5.63
N ASP A 43 -2.46 12.33 5.81
CA ASP A 43 -1.41 12.65 4.85
C ASP A 43 -1.35 11.69 3.66
N TYR A 44 -1.90 10.49 3.81
CA TYR A 44 -1.89 9.45 2.78
C TYR A 44 -3.23 8.74 2.65
N LEU A 45 -3.52 8.32 1.42
CA LEU A 45 -4.61 7.42 1.08
C LEU A 45 -4.04 6.12 0.55
N GLY A 46 -4.36 5.00 1.20
CA GLY A 46 -4.08 3.66 0.71
C GLY A 46 -5.30 3.09 -0.01
N VAL A 47 -5.12 2.57 -1.21
CA VAL A 47 -6.16 1.95 -2.04
C VAL A 47 -5.74 0.53 -2.38
N LEU A 48 -6.47 -0.45 -1.86
CA LEU A 48 -6.36 -1.85 -2.26
C LEU A 48 -7.24 -2.08 -3.49
N ARG A 49 -6.64 -2.53 -4.57
CA ARG A 49 -7.33 -2.73 -5.85
C ARG A 49 -6.97 -4.06 -6.50
N ILE A 50 -7.84 -4.52 -7.39
CA ILE A 50 -7.53 -5.56 -8.38
C ILE A 50 -7.31 -4.86 -9.72
N ALA A 51 -6.19 -5.12 -10.37
CA ALA A 51 -5.92 -4.74 -11.74
C ALA A 51 -5.12 -5.87 -12.39
N ASP A 52 -5.48 -6.22 -13.62
CA ASP A 52 -4.88 -7.35 -14.35
C ASP A 52 -4.91 -8.66 -13.51
N ASP A 53 -6.07 -8.95 -12.93
CA ASP A 53 -6.34 -10.11 -12.05
C ASP A 53 -5.41 -10.21 -10.84
N LYS A 54 -4.81 -9.10 -10.40
CA LYS A 54 -3.86 -9.06 -9.29
C LYS A 54 -4.19 -8.00 -8.27
N ARG A 55 -4.19 -8.39 -6.98
CA ARG A 55 -4.37 -7.44 -5.88
C ARG A 55 -3.08 -6.70 -5.57
N SER A 56 -3.18 -5.40 -5.53
CA SER A 56 -2.08 -4.51 -5.16
C SER A 56 -2.58 -3.36 -4.29
N LEU A 57 -1.70 -2.85 -3.44
CA LEU A 57 -1.95 -1.67 -2.62
C LEU A 57 -1.23 -0.47 -3.25
N VAL A 58 -1.97 0.56 -3.60
CA VAL A 58 -1.44 1.82 -4.13
C VAL A 58 -1.58 2.89 -3.06
N ILE A 59 -0.52 3.67 -2.86
CA ILE A 59 -0.48 4.76 -1.89
C ILE A 59 -0.40 6.09 -2.63
N PHE A 60 -1.26 7.01 -2.25
CA PHE A 60 -1.27 8.39 -2.70
C PHE A 60 -1.00 9.32 -1.52
N SER A 61 -0.29 10.42 -1.74
CA SER A 61 -0.28 11.53 -0.79
C SER A 61 -1.63 12.26 -0.86
N PHE A 62 -2.17 12.63 0.28
CA PHE A 62 -3.46 13.28 0.40
C PHE A 62 -3.29 14.66 1.06
N PRO A 63 -4.07 15.71 0.69
CA PRO A 63 -5.19 15.67 -0.25
C PRO A 63 -4.82 15.76 -1.74
N GLY A 64 -3.56 15.94 -2.10
CA GLY A 64 -3.13 16.22 -3.48
C GLY A 64 -3.23 15.02 -4.45
N MET A 65 -3.57 13.82 -3.96
CA MET A 65 -3.74 12.58 -4.74
C MET A 65 -2.54 12.26 -5.65
N LYS A 66 -1.32 12.58 -5.21
CA LYS A 66 -0.11 12.24 -5.94
C LYS A 66 0.31 10.80 -5.63
N PHE A 67 0.65 10.04 -6.66
CA PHE A 67 1.22 8.70 -6.47
C PHE A 67 2.46 8.76 -5.58
N SER A 68 2.49 7.95 -4.54
CA SER A 68 3.62 7.82 -3.61
C SER A 68 4.34 6.49 -3.81
N SER A 69 3.62 5.39 -3.70
CA SER A 69 4.21 4.06 -3.83
C SER A 69 3.18 2.98 -4.15
N GLN A 70 3.68 1.79 -4.48
CA GLN A 70 2.85 0.60 -4.67
C GLN A 70 3.50 -0.62 -4.00
N LEU A 71 2.65 -1.45 -3.40
CA LEU A 71 2.97 -2.80 -2.96
C LEU A 71 2.28 -3.80 -3.87
N SER A 72 3.07 -4.61 -4.53
CA SER A 72 2.65 -5.81 -5.26
C SER A 72 3.64 -6.92 -4.96
N PHE A 73 3.15 -8.14 -4.82
CA PHE A 73 4.01 -9.31 -4.61
C PHE A 73 4.27 -10.03 -5.93
N PRO A 74 5.39 -10.75 -6.05
CA PRO A 74 5.64 -11.60 -7.21
C PRO A 74 4.75 -12.85 -7.20
N ASP A 75 4.76 -13.56 -8.31
CA ASP A 75 4.12 -14.86 -8.49
C ASP A 75 2.64 -14.89 -8.12
N ARG A 76 2.23 -15.85 -7.28
CA ARG A 76 0.85 -16.05 -6.83
C ARG A 76 0.50 -15.28 -5.56
N ASP A 77 1.45 -14.55 -5.00
CA ASP A 77 1.22 -13.79 -3.79
C ASP A 77 0.57 -12.44 -4.11
N GLU A 78 -0.33 -12.02 -3.23
CA GLU A 78 -1.11 -10.80 -3.37
C GLU A 78 -1.32 -10.11 -2.02
N VAL A 79 -1.70 -8.85 -2.06
CA VAL A 79 -2.11 -8.10 -0.87
C VAL A 79 -3.50 -8.54 -0.46
N GLY A 80 -3.64 -9.10 0.75
CA GLY A 80 -4.95 -9.51 1.28
C GLY A 80 -5.74 -8.34 1.85
N ASN A 81 -5.22 -7.73 2.89
CA ASN A 81 -5.75 -6.52 3.53
C ASN A 81 -4.58 -5.67 4.03
N PHE A 82 -4.85 -4.41 4.42
CA PHE A 82 -3.82 -3.55 4.96
C PHE A 82 -4.35 -2.68 6.10
N TRP A 83 -3.42 -2.21 6.94
CA TRP A 83 -3.69 -1.36 8.09
C TRP A 83 -2.61 -0.29 8.20
N TRP A 84 -3.00 0.93 8.50
CA TRP A 84 -2.09 1.97 8.93
C TRP A 84 -1.71 1.74 10.39
N VAL A 85 -0.42 1.58 10.66
CA VAL A 85 0.13 1.54 12.03
C VAL A 85 0.19 2.97 12.58
N ASN A 86 0.76 3.85 11.75
CA ASN A 86 0.82 5.30 11.94
C ASN A 86 0.76 5.97 10.56
N ASP A 87 1.04 7.28 10.44
CA ASP A 87 0.95 7.98 9.17
C ASP A 87 1.95 7.52 8.11
N GLU A 88 3.07 6.97 8.53
CA GLU A 88 4.12 6.54 7.60
C GLU A 88 4.15 5.03 7.38
N ARG A 89 3.67 4.24 8.33
CA ARG A 89 3.88 2.79 8.34
C ARG A 89 2.60 2.03 8.06
N ILE A 90 2.68 1.09 7.14
CA ILE A 90 1.62 0.17 6.73
C ILE A 90 2.03 -1.25 7.06
N VAL A 91 1.07 -2.04 7.53
CA VAL A 91 1.15 -3.50 7.60
C VAL A 91 0.12 -4.08 6.65
N ALA A 92 0.51 -5.05 5.85
CA ALA A 92 -0.35 -5.78 4.94
C ALA A 92 -0.31 -7.27 5.26
N SER A 93 -1.45 -7.95 5.15
CA SER A 93 -1.51 -9.40 5.12
C SER A 93 -1.19 -9.91 3.72
N VAL A 94 -0.59 -11.08 3.65
CA VAL A 94 -0.28 -11.75 2.39
C VAL A 94 -1.27 -12.88 2.16
N ILE A 95 -1.84 -12.92 0.96
CA ILE A 95 -2.66 -14.02 0.48
C ILE A 95 -1.98 -14.68 -0.72
N GLN A 96 -2.32 -15.92 -1.00
CA GLN A 96 -1.86 -16.63 -2.17
C GLN A 96 -3.05 -17.04 -3.02
N GLN A 97 -3.00 -16.71 -4.31
CA GLN A 97 -4.03 -17.12 -5.24
C GLN A 97 -4.15 -18.65 -5.31
N SER A 98 -5.39 -19.11 -5.28
CA SER A 98 -5.73 -20.53 -5.39
C SER A 98 -6.76 -20.72 -6.51
N ALA A 99 -6.53 -21.70 -7.37
CA ALA A 99 -7.50 -22.06 -8.41
C ALA A 99 -8.84 -22.55 -7.86
N TYR A 100 -8.90 -22.89 -6.57
CA TYR A 100 -10.08 -23.50 -5.93
C TYR A 100 -10.82 -22.59 -4.95
N LEU A 101 -10.26 -21.40 -4.64
CA LEU A 101 -10.84 -20.48 -3.65
C LEU A 101 -10.93 -19.07 -4.23
N GLU A 102 -12.13 -18.57 -4.41
CA GLU A 102 -12.34 -17.14 -4.66
C GLU A 102 -11.71 -16.33 -3.53
N GLY A 103 -10.91 -15.31 -3.89
CA GLY A 103 -10.28 -14.44 -2.94
C GLY A 103 -8.93 -14.91 -2.38
N GLY A 104 -8.46 -16.11 -2.76
CA GLY A 104 -7.16 -16.64 -2.35
C GLY A 104 -7.13 -17.18 -0.91
N ARG A 105 -5.99 -17.77 -0.53
CA ARG A 105 -5.74 -18.33 0.80
C ARG A 105 -4.77 -17.42 1.57
N SER A 106 -5.12 -17.07 2.82
CA SER A 106 -4.17 -16.38 3.70
C SER A 106 -2.95 -17.24 3.98
N THR A 107 -1.76 -16.66 3.82
CA THR A 107 -0.50 -17.30 4.22
C THR A 107 -0.24 -17.16 5.72
N GLY A 108 -0.96 -16.27 6.40
CA GLY A 108 -0.74 -15.91 7.80
C GLY A 108 0.46 -14.99 8.01
N GLU A 109 1.11 -14.55 6.93
CA GLU A 109 2.25 -13.65 7.00
C GLU A 109 1.83 -12.19 7.03
N LEU A 110 2.64 -11.37 7.70
CA LEU A 110 2.51 -9.92 7.72
C LEU A 110 3.72 -9.27 7.07
N PHE A 111 3.45 -8.28 6.23
CA PHE A 111 4.45 -7.51 5.50
C PHE A 111 4.34 -6.03 5.85
N GLY A 112 5.46 -5.38 6.12
CA GLY A 112 5.51 -3.97 6.45
C GLY A 112 6.16 -3.15 5.35
N MET A 113 5.61 -1.96 5.10
CA MET A 113 6.12 -0.98 4.15
C MET A 113 5.83 0.44 4.64
N ASN A 114 6.70 1.39 4.33
CA ASN A 114 6.38 2.80 4.53
C ASN A 114 5.55 3.36 3.35
N ALA A 115 4.80 4.43 3.59
CA ALA A 115 3.98 5.09 2.58
C ALA A 115 4.79 5.56 1.36
N ASP A 116 6.08 5.87 1.54
CA ASP A 116 7.04 6.21 0.46
C ASP A 116 7.62 4.99 -0.27
N GLY A 117 7.15 3.79 0.06
CA GLY A 117 7.61 2.52 -0.53
C GLY A 117 8.91 1.97 0.04
N LYS A 118 9.53 2.64 1.01
CA LYS A 118 10.75 2.16 1.69
C LYS A 118 10.45 1.18 2.83
N LYS A 119 11.50 0.63 3.44
CA LYS A 119 11.46 -0.30 4.58
C LYS A 119 10.53 -1.49 4.35
N LYS A 120 10.55 -2.04 3.14
CA LYS A 120 9.80 -3.26 2.77
C LYS A 120 10.42 -4.48 3.44
N GLN A 121 9.64 -5.20 4.23
CA GLN A 121 10.09 -6.44 4.89
C GLN A 121 8.92 -7.29 5.38
N TYR A 122 9.11 -8.60 5.44
CA TYR A 122 8.22 -9.47 6.20
C TYR A 122 8.42 -9.21 7.69
N LEU A 123 7.33 -8.98 8.41
CA LEU A 123 7.33 -8.72 9.86
C LEU A 123 7.07 -9.99 10.66
N PHE A 124 6.30 -10.91 10.09
CA PHE A 124 5.90 -12.15 10.74
C PHE A 124 5.69 -13.26 9.71
N GLY A 125 5.90 -14.52 10.13
CA GLY A 125 5.64 -15.73 9.38
C GLY A 125 6.90 -16.39 8.82
N TYR A 126 6.70 -17.39 7.95
CA TYR A 126 7.77 -18.24 7.43
C TYR A 126 8.89 -17.44 6.74
N ARG A 127 8.54 -16.47 5.90
CA ARG A 127 9.50 -15.67 5.12
C ARG A 127 10.19 -14.56 5.92
N ALA A 128 9.70 -14.22 7.10
CA ALA A 128 10.29 -13.16 7.91
C ALA A 128 11.73 -13.48 8.31
N GLY A 129 12.00 -14.72 8.74
CA GLY A 129 13.34 -15.16 9.11
C GLY A 129 14.29 -15.38 7.91
N ILE A 130 13.75 -15.77 6.75
CA ILE A 130 14.54 -16.05 5.55
C ILE A 130 15.14 -14.76 4.96
N ASN A 131 14.33 -13.72 4.82
CA ASN A 131 14.73 -12.47 4.19
C ASN A 131 15.68 -11.60 5.03
N ASN A 132 15.78 -11.88 6.34
CA ASN A 132 16.65 -11.14 7.26
C ASN A 132 18.04 -11.75 7.46
N ARG A 133 18.34 -12.90 6.85
CA ARG A 133 19.64 -13.59 7.02
C ARG A 133 20.85 -12.84 6.42
N SER A 134 20.62 -11.90 5.51
CA SER A 134 21.71 -11.21 4.79
C SER A 134 22.16 -9.89 5.42
N SER A 135 21.54 -9.41 6.49
CA SER A 135 21.89 -8.12 7.10
C SER A 135 22.48 -8.30 8.50
N ARG A 136 23.76 -7.92 8.66
CA ARG A 136 24.47 -7.92 9.96
C ARG A 136 23.98 -6.84 10.95
N ILE A 137 23.13 -5.91 10.51
CA ILE A 137 22.77 -4.70 11.25
C ILE A 137 21.27 -4.67 11.62
N ARG A 138 20.45 -5.61 11.10
CA ARG A 138 19.02 -5.67 11.39
C ARG A 138 18.72 -6.63 12.53
N GLU A 139 17.77 -6.24 13.35
CA GLU A 139 17.17 -7.12 14.35
C GLU A 139 16.75 -8.43 13.69
N LYS A 140 17.20 -9.54 14.26
CA LYS A 140 16.97 -10.88 13.70
C LYS A 140 15.51 -11.25 13.93
N ILE A 141 14.68 -11.14 12.90
CA ILE A 141 13.34 -11.70 12.94
C ILE A 141 13.46 -13.22 12.72
N GLU A 142 12.88 -14.00 13.60
CA GLU A 142 12.87 -15.46 13.50
C GLU A 142 11.80 -15.94 12.53
N THR A 143 12.04 -17.13 11.96
CA THR A 143 11.02 -17.81 11.14
C THR A 143 9.95 -18.39 12.06
N GLU A 144 8.70 -18.00 11.82
CA GLU A 144 7.54 -18.49 12.58
C GLU A 144 6.67 -19.40 11.73
N TYR A 145 6.47 -20.63 12.19
CA TYR A 145 5.51 -21.58 11.60
C TYR A 145 4.11 -21.36 12.19
N ALA A 146 3.61 -20.17 11.98
CA ALA A 146 2.35 -19.69 12.55
C ALA A 146 1.65 -18.73 11.61
N SER A 147 0.37 -18.50 11.85
CA SER A 147 -0.42 -17.48 11.16
C SER A 147 -0.71 -16.32 12.11
N ALA A 148 -0.55 -15.11 11.62
CA ALA A 148 -0.86 -13.88 12.35
C ALA A 148 -2.14 -13.22 11.83
N THR A 149 -2.90 -12.63 12.74
CA THR A 149 -4.09 -11.82 12.43
C THR A 149 -4.02 -10.54 13.23
N ILE A 150 -4.24 -9.39 12.60
CA ILE A 150 -4.33 -8.12 13.30
C ILE A 150 -5.61 -8.10 14.13
N MET A 151 -5.46 -7.92 15.43
CA MET A 151 -6.56 -7.84 16.39
C MET A 151 -6.96 -6.39 16.68
N ASP A 152 -5.96 -5.53 16.90
CA ASP A 152 -6.16 -4.10 17.15
C ASP A 152 -4.97 -3.28 16.66
N ARG A 153 -5.23 -2.04 16.22
CA ARG A 153 -4.19 -1.11 15.74
C ARG A 153 -3.51 -0.36 16.87
N LEU A 154 -4.07 -0.38 18.08
CA LEU A 154 -3.59 0.34 19.25
C LEU A 154 -3.34 1.83 18.98
N PRO A 155 -4.37 2.65 18.71
CA PRO A 155 -4.18 4.03 18.25
C PRO A 155 -3.39 4.93 19.22
N ALA A 156 -3.36 4.59 20.51
CA ALA A 156 -2.55 5.27 21.53
C ALA A 156 -1.06 4.88 21.49
N HIS A 157 -0.69 3.85 20.72
CA HIS A 157 0.66 3.31 20.59
C HIS A 157 1.08 3.32 19.12
N PRO A 158 1.59 4.44 18.58
CA PRO A 158 1.73 4.65 17.13
C PRO A 158 2.75 3.74 16.44
N ASN A 159 3.50 2.93 17.17
CA ASN A 159 4.48 1.99 16.63
C ASN A 159 4.14 0.52 16.92
N GLU A 160 2.96 0.27 17.47
CA GLU A 160 2.56 -1.06 17.93
C GLU A 160 1.22 -1.47 17.33
N MET A 161 1.01 -2.77 17.22
CA MET A 161 -0.26 -3.39 16.87
C MET A 161 -0.44 -4.67 17.68
N LEU A 162 -1.66 -4.96 18.11
CA LEU A 162 -2.00 -6.23 18.73
C LEU A 162 -2.24 -7.28 17.66
N VAL A 163 -1.51 -8.40 17.77
CA VAL A 163 -1.56 -9.49 16.80
C VAL A 163 -1.94 -10.79 17.51
N GLY A 164 -2.96 -11.47 17.00
CA GLY A 164 -3.27 -12.84 17.40
C GLY A 164 -2.44 -13.83 16.60
N ILE A 165 -1.75 -14.74 17.28
CA ILE A 165 -0.90 -15.77 16.65
C ILE A 165 -1.53 -17.14 16.84
N ARG A 166 -1.61 -17.91 15.76
CA ARG A 166 -2.02 -19.31 15.75
C ARG A 166 -0.91 -20.16 15.18
N GLN A 167 -0.32 -21.00 16.01
CA GLN A 167 0.72 -21.96 15.57
C GLN A 167 0.14 -22.97 14.58
N TRP A 168 0.96 -23.35 13.61
CA TRP A 168 0.65 -24.48 12.73
C TRP A 168 0.92 -25.77 13.51
N THR A 169 -0.13 -26.46 13.90
CA THR A 169 0.01 -27.80 14.50
C THR A 169 0.32 -28.77 13.38
N SER A 170 1.39 -29.56 13.57
CA SER A 170 1.75 -30.73 12.75
C SER A 170 0.70 -31.82 12.90
#